data_8bc73940f70fc7fdf0fa982fc1d19b20
#
_entry.id   8bc73940f70fc7fdf0fa982fc1d19b20
#
_cell.length_a   1.000
_cell.length_b   1.000
_cell.length_c   1.000
_cell.angle_alpha   90.00
_cell.angle_beta   90.00
_cell.angle_gamma   90.00
#
_symmetry.space_group_name_H-M   'P 1'
#
loop_
_entity.id
_entity.type
_entity.pdbx_description
1 polymer ?
#
loop_
_entity_poly.entity_id
_entity_poly.type
_entity_poly.pdbx_seq_one_letter_code
_entity_poly.pdbx_strand_id
1 'polypeptide(L)'
;MVSADTRSVIDHAKRIYACQLQAALESQHRNRFVAIEPESGDYFLGDTFDEAVKSARAKHPSRLSHTIRIGRRAAFHLGGMVR
;
A
#
# COMPACT_ATOMS: atom_id res chain seq x y z
N MET A 1 5.23 -17.52 -8.15
CA MET A 1 4.55 -17.81 -6.90
C MET A 1 4.95 -16.84 -5.81
N VAL A 2 3.99 -16.39 -5.04
CA VAL A 2 4.28 -15.43 -3.99
C VAL A 2 4.72 -16.16 -2.74
N SER A 3 5.80 -15.75 -2.14
CA SER A 3 6.29 -16.41 -0.92
C SER A 3 5.37 -16.10 0.26
N ALA A 4 5.48 -16.88 1.30
CA ALA A 4 4.71 -16.65 2.52
C ALA A 4 5.02 -15.26 3.10
N ASP A 5 6.29 -14.85 3.04
CA ASP A 5 6.68 -13.54 3.55
C ASP A 5 6.05 -12.42 2.74
N THR A 6 6.03 -12.55 1.41
CA THR A 6 5.41 -11.53 0.57
C THR A 6 3.92 -11.43 0.83
N ARG A 7 3.25 -12.58 0.97
CA ARG A 7 1.83 -12.57 1.25
C ARG A 7 1.53 -11.93 2.60
N SER A 8 2.34 -12.21 3.59
CA SER A 8 2.18 -11.61 4.91
C SER A 8 2.36 -10.10 4.85
N VAL A 9 3.32 -9.63 4.07
CA VAL A 9 3.53 -8.18 3.88
C VAL A 9 2.30 -7.55 3.26
N ILE A 10 1.77 -8.16 2.21
CA ILE A 10 0.60 -7.62 1.53
C ILE A 10 -0.60 -7.55 2.48
N ASP A 11 -0.88 -8.63 3.18
CA ASP A 11 -2.03 -8.67 4.08
C ASP A 11 -1.89 -7.66 5.22
N HIS A 12 -0.69 -7.56 5.78
CA HIS A 12 -0.44 -6.66 6.88
C HIS A 12 -0.54 -5.20 6.42
N ALA A 13 0.02 -4.91 5.25
CA ALA A 13 -0.05 -3.55 4.71
C ALA A 13 -1.48 -3.14 4.42
N LYS A 14 -2.27 -4.04 3.86
CA LYS A 14 -3.68 -3.76 3.60
C LYS A 14 -4.44 -3.48 4.88
N ARG A 15 -4.12 -4.19 5.93
CA ARG A 15 -4.77 -4.00 7.22
C ARG A 15 -4.40 -2.65 7.82
N ILE A 16 -3.13 -2.27 7.74
CA ILE A 16 -2.68 -0.98 8.21
C ILE A 16 -3.41 0.13 7.44
N TYR A 17 -3.49 -0.02 6.11
CA TYR A 17 -4.17 0.97 5.30
C TYR A 17 -5.64 1.11 5.73
N ALA A 18 -6.36 0.01 5.79
CA ALA A 18 -7.78 0.04 6.09
C ALA A 18 -8.08 0.57 7.49
N CYS A 19 -7.24 0.24 8.46
CA CYS A 19 -7.51 0.59 9.85
C CYS A 19 -6.95 1.94 10.27
N GLN A 20 -5.85 2.36 9.67
CA GLN A 20 -5.14 3.55 10.16
C GLN A 20 -5.02 4.67 9.16
N LEU A 21 -4.95 4.37 7.87
CA LEU A 21 -4.58 5.37 6.88
C LEU A 21 -5.68 5.74 5.92
N GLN A 22 -6.62 4.85 5.70
CA GLN A 22 -7.57 5.02 4.60
C GLN A 22 -8.34 6.32 4.65
N ALA A 23 -8.93 6.64 5.78
CA ALA A 23 -9.76 7.83 5.88
C ALA A 23 -8.96 9.10 5.60
N ALA A 24 -7.80 9.22 6.22
CA ALA A 24 -6.98 10.41 6.06
C ALA A 24 -6.40 10.52 4.66
N LEU A 25 -5.88 9.41 4.14
CA LEU A 25 -5.24 9.45 2.83
C LEU A 25 -6.26 9.64 1.71
N GLU A 26 -7.41 9.02 1.81
CA GLU A 26 -8.44 9.23 0.79
C GLU A 26 -9.00 10.64 0.81
N SER A 27 -8.99 11.27 1.96
CA SER A 27 -9.43 12.64 2.07
C SER A 27 -8.43 13.64 1.46
N GLN A 28 -7.14 13.39 1.63
CA GLN A 28 -6.12 14.35 1.27
C GLN A 28 -5.29 14.01 0.05
N HIS A 29 -5.17 12.74 -0.27
CA HIS A 29 -4.24 12.27 -1.30
C HIS A 29 -4.88 11.31 -2.29
N ARG A 30 -6.14 11.52 -2.60
CA ARG A 30 -6.86 10.64 -3.51
C ARG A 30 -6.14 10.55 -4.86
N ASN A 31 -6.08 9.35 -5.39
CA ASN A 31 -5.43 9.04 -6.68
C ASN A 31 -3.90 9.07 -6.66
N ARG A 32 -3.30 9.29 -5.52
CA ARG A 32 -1.86 9.12 -5.37
C ARG A 32 -1.58 7.68 -4.94
N PHE A 33 -0.32 7.36 -4.77
CA PHE A 33 0.07 6.01 -4.34
C PHE A 33 0.71 6.07 -2.96
N VAL A 34 0.54 5.01 -2.19
CA VAL A 34 1.19 4.90 -0.90
C VAL A 34 1.87 3.54 -0.80
N ALA A 35 3.15 3.53 -0.48
CA ALA A 35 3.88 2.30 -0.20
C ALA A 35 3.95 2.13 1.31
N ILE A 36 3.51 1.00 1.81
CA ILE A 36 3.46 0.74 3.25
C ILE A 36 4.46 -0.35 3.59
N GLU A 37 5.33 -0.06 4.55
CA GLU A 37 6.28 -1.04 5.07
C GLU A 37 5.72 -1.52 6.40
N PRO A 38 5.17 -2.73 6.48
CA PRO A 38 4.38 -3.13 7.63
C PRO A 38 5.15 -3.39 8.92
N GLU A 39 6.42 -3.72 8.83
CA GLU A 39 7.17 -3.98 10.05
C GLU A 39 7.38 -2.72 10.88
N SER A 40 7.64 -1.62 10.20
CA SER A 40 7.83 -0.34 10.90
C SER A 40 6.54 0.44 11.01
N GLY A 41 5.58 0.15 10.16
CA GLY A 41 4.37 0.95 10.06
C GLY A 41 4.55 2.21 9.23
N ASP A 42 5.74 2.42 8.66
CA ASP A 42 5.99 3.61 7.85
C ASP A 42 5.26 3.55 6.52
N TYR A 43 4.85 4.70 6.02
CA TYR A 43 4.27 4.76 4.69
C TYR A 43 4.88 5.92 3.92
N PHE A 44 4.84 5.81 2.59
CA PHE A 44 5.52 6.76 1.71
C PHE A 44 4.60 7.10 0.55
N LEU A 45 4.33 8.37 0.36
CA LEU A 45 3.42 8.83 -0.69
C LEU A 45 4.19 9.13 -1.97
N GLY A 46 3.53 8.97 -3.11
CA GLY A 46 4.10 9.34 -4.39
C GLY A 46 2.99 9.61 -5.39
N ASP A 47 3.27 10.43 -6.39
CA ASP A 47 2.31 10.68 -7.44
C ASP A 47 2.23 9.50 -8.40
N THR A 48 3.27 8.67 -8.43
CA THR A 48 3.29 7.48 -9.24
C THR A 48 3.65 6.30 -8.37
N PHE A 49 3.40 5.10 -8.89
CA PHE A 49 3.78 3.87 -8.22
C PHE A 49 5.28 3.86 -7.94
N ASP A 50 6.07 4.22 -8.95
CA ASP A 50 7.52 4.21 -8.81
C ASP A 50 8.01 5.16 -7.74
N GLU A 51 7.42 6.34 -7.64
CA GLU A 51 7.84 7.30 -6.62
C GLU A 51 7.61 6.75 -5.21
N ALA A 52 6.46 6.15 -5.00
CA ALA A 52 6.15 5.58 -3.69
C ALA A 52 7.11 4.45 -3.34
N VAL A 53 7.37 3.57 -4.30
CA VAL A 53 8.28 2.45 -4.10
C VAL A 53 9.70 2.93 -3.83
N LYS A 54 10.17 3.91 -4.60
CA LYS A 54 11.52 4.43 -4.41
C LYS A 54 11.70 5.06 -3.04
N SER A 55 10.69 5.78 -2.58
CA SER A 55 10.75 6.40 -1.25
C SER A 55 10.82 5.32 -0.16
N ALA A 56 10.02 4.28 -0.30
CA ALA A 56 10.05 3.18 0.67
C ALA A 56 11.41 2.48 0.68
N ARG A 57 11.98 2.26 -0.51
CA ARG A 57 13.28 1.61 -0.59
C ARG A 57 14.39 2.47 -0.06
N ALA A 58 14.29 3.78 -0.21
CA ALA A 58 15.31 4.68 0.31
C ALA A 58 15.39 4.60 1.82
N LYS A 59 14.23 4.43 2.47
CA LYS A 59 14.20 4.37 3.92
C LYS A 59 14.43 2.95 4.45
N HIS A 60 13.88 1.97 3.78
CA HIS A 60 13.95 0.56 4.21
C HIS A 60 14.42 -0.33 3.06
N PRO A 61 15.69 -0.25 2.69
CA PRO A 61 16.17 -0.94 1.48
C PRO A 61 16.11 -2.46 1.57
N SER A 62 16.09 -3.01 2.75
CA SER A 62 16.06 -4.46 2.89
C SER A 62 14.70 -4.99 3.31
N ARG A 63 13.68 -4.14 3.32
CA ARG A 63 12.34 -4.58 3.72
C ARG A 63 11.37 -4.50 2.56
N LEU A 64 10.38 -5.37 2.58
CA LEU A 64 9.33 -5.37 1.57
C LEU A 64 8.25 -4.38 1.93
N SER A 65 7.71 -3.72 0.92
CA SER A 65 6.58 -2.84 1.11
C SER A 65 5.49 -3.20 0.11
N HIS A 66 4.27 -2.79 0.36
CA HIS A 66 3.15 -3.00 -0.56
C HIS A 66 2.59 -1.64 -0.94
N THR A 67 2.39 -1.42 -2.23
CA THR A 67 1.93 -0.13 -2.74
C THR A 67 0.47 -0.20 -3.15
N ILE A 68 -0.30 0.77 -2.69
CA ILE A 68 -1.74 0.85 -2.92
C ILE A 68 -2.06 2.17 -3.57
N ARG A 69 -2.98 2.18 -4.52
CA ARG A 69 -3.47 3.43 -5.07
C ARG A 69 -4.58 3.96 -4.17
N ILE A 70 -4.38 5.15 -3.66
CA ILE A 70 -5.30 5.72 -2.67
C ILE A 70 -6.63 6.07 -3.30
N GLY A 71 -7.70 5.62 -2.68
CA GLY A 71 -9.03 5.93 -3.15
C GLY A 71 -9.56 5.04 -4.24
N ARG A 72 -8.78 4.05 -4.70
CA ARG A 72 -9.24 3.13 -5.75
C ARG A 72 -9.41 1.76 -5.16
N ARG A 73 -10.66 1.30 -5.20
CA ARG A 73 -10.90 0.00 -4.69
C ARG A 73 -10.78 -1.04 -5.68
N ALA A 74 -10.75 -0.67 -6.83
CA ALA A 74 -10.78 -1.56 -7.89
C ALA A 74 -9.88 -2.60 -7.76
N ALA A 75 -9.11 -2.33 -7.21
CA ALA A 75 -8.26 -3.27 -7.13
C ALA A 75 -8.84 -4.44 -6.62
N PHE A 76 -9.64 -4.55 -6.41
CA PHE A 76 -9.89 -5.74 -5.89
C PHE A 76 -11.11 -6.35 -6.10
N HIS A 77 -11.02 -6.10 -6.25
CA HIS A 77 -11.72 -6.51 -6.38
C HIS A 77 -12.28 -6.97 -6.80
N LEU A 78 -12.46 -7.35 -6.92
CA LEU A 78 -13.04 -7.55 -7.37
C LEU A 78 -13.57 -7.85 -7.42
N GLY A 79 -13.68 -8.05 -7.53
CA GLY A 79 -14.44 -8.07 -7.61
C GLY A 79 -15.09 -8.41 -7.57
N GLY A 80 -15.22 -8.44 -7.60
CA GLY A 80 -16.09 -8.45 -7.56
C GLY A 80 -16.75 -8.67 -7.49
N MET A 81 -16.73 -8.66 -7.40
CA MET A 81 -17.44 -8.44 -7.43
C MET A 81 -18.04 -8.32 -7.71
N VAL A 82 -18.42 -8.55 -7.88
CA VAL A 82 -19.06 -8.16 -8.29
C VAL A 82 -19.62 -8.15 -8.57
N ARG A 83 -20.04 -8.30 -8.67
CA ARG A 83 -20.63 -8.06 -9.09
C ARG A 83 -20.89 -7.85 -9.39
#